data_49750cf9389fdf8aade051db816f9dca
#
_entry.id   49750cf9389fdf8aade051db816f9dca
#
_cell.length_a   1.000
_cell.length_b   1.000
_cell.length_c   1.000
_cell.angle_alpha   90.00
_cell.angle_beta   90.00
_cell.angle_gamma   90.00
#
_symmetry.space_group_name_H-M   'P 1'
#
loop_
_entity.id
_entity.type
_entity.pdbx_description
1 polymer ?
#
loop_
_entity_poly.entity_id
_entity_poly.type
_entity_poly.pdbx_seq_one_letter_code
_entity_poly.pdbx_strand_id
1 'polypeptide(L)'
;MILTNIFLRCPVKKIVYSIIVLSLLGGCSTISHDSNKNSQSAPEKMPASKYVGQGFQPKAEKSAIEYAKKHRKEYEKLGEQFFKDNFSLNVKATNVVGSGDGVEVFVHCDDHDIVFNASIPFDKESIHEKGSMRSHDNGDDMSNMVGTVLSGFEYRAQKEKYDHLYKFLDDNKEKYQYTGFTKEAINKTQNTGYQNEYYYLVGDIPTLKEYRKYYEPLINKNEKDFKQGIKYAYHATKYEGKNDVVTTLFCTKKNISRKEKVKNIYKLSKMIEKEPNMPKNITVTTQLGDNKISPRDPRYDDTNPIEFGAFDDE
;
A
#
# COMPACT_ATOMS: atom_id res chain seq x y z
N MET A 1 -27.91 -52.35 19.17
CA MET A 1 -26.99 -52.35 18.01
C MET A 1 -26.81 -50.90 17.59
N ILE A 2 -25.67 -50.33 17.95
CA ILE A 2 -25.41 -48.93 18.02
C ILE A 2 -24.76 -48.48 16.71
N LEU A 3 -25.39 -47.56 16.00
CA LEU A 3 -24.82 -46.85 14.82
C LEU A 3 -24.15 -45.54 15.29
N THR A 4 -22.82 -45.55 15.28
CA THR A 4 -21.99 -44.38 15.55
C THR A 4 -21.84 -43.54 14.31
N ASN A 5 -22.38 -42.32 14.33
CA ASN A 5 -22.14 -41.27 13.37
C ASN A 5 -20.74 -40.70 13.52
N ILE A 6 -19.89 -40.86 12.52
CA ILE A 6 -18.60 -40.20 12.42
C ILE A 6 -18.81 -38.88 11.67
N PHE A 7 -18.89 -37.77 12.38
CA PHE A 7 -18.78 -36.43 11.82
C PHE A 7 -17.30 -36.09 11.57
N LEU A 8 -16.90 -36.14 10.33
CA LEU A 8 -15.63 -35.51 9.90
C LEU A 8 -15.80 -34.01 9.93
N ARG A 9 -15.26 -33.37 10.97
CA ARG A 9 -15.08 -31.91 11.03
C ARG A 9 -13.85 -31.56 10.20
N CYS A 10 -14.06 -30.91 9.05
CA CYS A 10 -13.05 -30.11 8.38
C CYS A 10 -12.73 -28.88 9.26
N PRO A 11 -11.48 -28.60 9.60
CA PRO A 11 -11.15 -27.34 10.25
C PRO A 11 -11.10 -26.23 9.21
N VAL A 12 -12.12 -25.40 9.20
CA VAL A 12 -12.09 -24.10 8.50
C VAL A 12 -11.02 -23.26 9.18
N LYS A 13 -9.87 -23.11 8.55
CA LYS A 13 -8.87 -22.13 8.95
C LYS A 13 -9.45 -20.75 8.67
N LYS A 14 -9.93 -20.10 9.74
CA LYS A 14 -10.20 -18.67 9.71
C LYS A 14 -8.86 -17.95 9.54
N ILE A 15 -8.58 -17.53 8.33
CA ILE A 15 -7.49 -16.58 8.06
C ILE A 15 -8.01 -15.22 8.53
N VAL A 16 -7.67 -14.89 9.76
CA VAL A 16 -7.85 -13.53 10.28
C VAL A 16 -6.72 -12.71 9.69
N TYR A 17 -7.02 -11.89 8.70
CA TYR A 17 -6.10 -10.84 8.27
C TYR A 17 -5.99 -9.82 9.39
N SER A 18 -4.97 -10.00 10.22
CA SER A 18 -4.55 -8.95 11.14
C SER A 18 -3.80 -7.91 10.32
N ILE A 19 -4.49 -6.85 9.96
CA ILE A 19 -3.83 -5.58 9.67
C ILE A 19 -3.19 -5.17 10.99
N ILE A 20 -1.89 -5.42 11.12
CA ILE A 20 -1.11 -4.90 12.24
C ILE A 20 -0.91 -3.42 11.98
N VAL A 21 -1.93 -2.64 12.35
CA VAL A 21 -1.72 -1.26 12.74
C VAL A 21 -0.91 -1.34 14.03
N LEU A 22 0.34 -0.99 14.00
CA LEU A 22 1.13 -0.76 15.19
C LEU A 22 0.49 0.41 15.95
N SER A 23 -0.52 0.09 16.75
CA SER A 23 -1.04 0.98 17.79
C SER A 23 -0.10 0.84 18.97
N LEU A 24 0.93 1.66 19.03
CA LEU A 24 1.72 1.87 20.23
C LEU A 24 0.82 2.44 21.33
N LEU A 25 0.85 1.76 22.44
CA LEU A 25 0.11 1.96 23.66
C LEU A 25 0.13 3.41 24.15
N GLY A 26 -1.02 3.84 24.60
CA GLY A 26 -1.30 5.20 25.02
C GLY A 26 -0.48 5.68 26.21
N GLY A 27 0.05 6.88 26.05
CA GLY A 27 0.31 7.82 27.12
C GLY A 27 -0.71 8.94 27.06
N CYS A 28 -1.59 9.03 28.06
CA CYS A 28 -2.42 10.21 28.27
C CYS A 28 -1.52 11.39 28.59
N SER A 29 -1.37 12.33 27.66
CA SER A 29 -0.92 13.68 27.98
C SER A 29 -1.95 14.68 27.46
N THR A 30 -2.46 15.46 28.39
CA THR A 30 -3.36 16.60 28.20
C THR A 30 -2.79 17.57 27.17
N ILE A 31 -3.51 17.75 26.06
CA ILE A 31 -3.15 18.73 25.03
C ILE A 31 -3.59 20.10 25.52
N SER A 32 -2.64 20.94 25.90
CA SER A 32 -2.86 22.38 26.05
C SER A 32 -2.98 23.00 24.65
N HIS A 33 -4.11 23.65 24.39
CA HIS A 33 -4.31 24.54 23.25
C HIS A 33 -3.40 25.76 23.37
N ASP A 34 -2.35 25.79 22.56
CA ASP A 34 -1.63 27.05 22.33
C ASP A 34 -1.80 27.48 20.88
N SER A 35 -2.54 28.56 20.74
CA SER A 35 -2.87 29.22 19.48
C SER A 35 -1.67 30.04 19.00
N ASN A 36 -0.96 29.53 17.98
CA ASN A 36 -0.01 30.37 17.24
C ASN A 36 -0.51 30.53 15.80
N LYS A 37 -1.00 31.74 15.51
CA LYS A 37 -1.51 32.19 14.21
C LYS A 37 -0.35 32.33 13.24
N ASN A 38 -0.34 31.56 12.16
CA ASN A 38 0.11 31.75 10.78
C ASN A 38 0.66 30.47 10.16
N SER A 39 -0.16 29.43 10.12
CA SER A 39 -0.13 28.43 9.05
C SER A 39 -1.57 28.28 8.58
N GLN A 40 -1.82 28.43 7.28
CA GLN A 40 -3.12 28.06 6.73
C GLN A 40 -3.34 26.60 7.14
N SER A 41 -4.18 26.36 8.13
CA SER A 41 -4.51 25.04 8.61
C SER A 41 -5.17 24.32 7.45
N ALA A 42 -4.60 23.18 7.05
CA ALA A 42 -5.24 22.32 6.07
C ALA A 42 -6.70 22.05 6.52
N PRO A 43 -7.66 22.04 5.61
CA PRO A 43 -9.06 21.80 5.97
C PRO A 43 -9.17 20.45 6.68
N GLU A 44 -10.10 20.31 7.63
CA GLU A 44 -10.30 19.07 8.39
C GLU A 44 -10.54 17.87 7.46
N LYS A 45 -11.28 18.08 6.38
CA LYS A 45 -11.54 17.09 5.32
C LYS A 45 -11.55 17.74 3.95
N MET A 46 -11.09 16.99 2.94
CA MET A 46 -11.09 17.44 1.55
C MET A 46 -11.33 16.28 0.57
N PRO A 47 -11.72 16.58 -0.69
CA PRO A 47 -11.83 15.56 -1.73
C PRO A 47 -10.48 14.90 -2.04
N ALA A 48 -10.45 13.56 -2.16
CA ALA A 48 -9.26 12.80 -2.52
C ALA A 48 -8.66 13.24 -3.85
N SER A 49 -9.49 13.56 -4.84
CA SER A 49 -9.09 14.05 -6.16
C SER A 49 -8.41 15.43 -6.17
N LYS A 50 -8.44 16.15 -5.04
CA LYS A 50 -7.77 17.45 -4.86
C LYS A 50 -6.59 17.37 -3.87
N TYR A 51 -6.36 16.20 -3.34
CA TYR A 51 -5.30 15.98 -2.39
C TYR A 51 -3.98 15.64 -3.12
N VAL A 52 -2.93 16.38 -2.81
CA VAL A 52 -1.59 16.23 -3.39
C VAL A 52 -0.51 16.07 -2.30
N GLY A 53 -0.94 15.63 -1.11
CA GLY A 53 -0.05 15.46 0.05
C GLY A 53 0.07 16.70 0.95
N GLN A 54 -0.68 17.78 0.68
CA GLN A 54 -0.65 18.99 1.50
C GLN A 54 -1.20 18.73 2.91
N GLY A 55 -0.43 19.13 3.92
CA GLY A 55 -0.81 18.98 5.32
C GLY A 55 -0.64 17.56 5.88
N PHE A 56 -0.06 16.64 5.12
CA PHE A 56 0.26 15.30 5.60
C PHE A 56 1.21 15.37 6.80
N GLN A 57 0.76 14.87 7.91
CA GLN A 57 1.52 14.79 9.14
C GLN A 57 0.88 13.74 10.05
N PRO A 58 1.38 12.51 10.06
CA PRO A 58 0.94 11.48 10.98
C PRO A 58 1.05 11.92 12.44
N LYS A 59 0.42 11.17 13.34
CA LYS A 59 0.54 11.44 14.77
C LYS A 59 2.00 11.32 15.20
N ALA A 60 2.55 12.41 15.74
CA ALA A 60 3.95 12.46 16.17
C ALA A 60 4.15 13.48 17.29
N GLU A 61 5.24 13.31 18.02
CA GLU A 61 5.73 14.31 18.97
C GLU A 61 6.18 15.59 18.22
N LYS A 62 5.98 16.74 18.84
CA LYS A 62 6.45 18.02 18.29
C LYS A 62 7.94 18.00 17.98
N SER A 63 8.74 17.41 18.89
CA SER A 63 10.19 17.24 18.71
C SER A 63 10.55 16.43 17.46
N ALA A 64 9.81 15.38 17.17
CA ALA A 64 10.00 14.53 15.99
C ALA A 64 9.66 15.30 14.70
N ILE A 65 8.58 16.07 14.70
CA ILE A 65 8.18 16.90 13.54
C ILE A 65 9.23 17.96 13.24
N GLU A 66 9.75 18.65 14.28
CA GLU A 66 10.80 19.66 14.12
C GLU A 66 12.11 19.03 13.65
N TYR A 67 12.45 17.85 14.18
CA TYR A 67 13.65 17.11 13.83
C TYR A 67 13.61 16.63 12.37
N ALA A 68 12.50 16.05 11.93
CA ALA A 68 12.28 15.65 10.55
C ALA A 68 12.44 16.82 9.56
N LYS A 69 11.90 17.98 9.89
CA LYS A 69 12.05 19.20 9.07
C LYS A 69 13.49 19.67 8.99
N LYS A 70 14.20 19.69 10.13
CA LYS A 70 15.59 20.17 10.24
C LYS A 70 16.57 19.27 9.48
N HIS A 71 16.38 17.96 9.55
CA HIS A 71 17.27 16.94 9.00
C HIS A 71 16.71 16.22 7.77
N ARG A 72 15.80 16.88 7.03
CA ARG A 72 15.10 16.29 5.89
C ARG A 72 16.03 15.64 4.87
N LYS A 73 17.10 16.33 4.46
CA LYS A 73 18.03 15.84 3.43
C LYS A 73 18.85 14.62 3.88
N GLU A 74 19.17 14.57 5.15
CA GLU A 74 19.87 13.43 5.75
C GLU A 74 18.97 12.19 5.73
N TYR A 75 17.70 12.33 6.13
CA TYR A 75 16.74 11.25 6.10
C TYR A 75 16.34 10.81 4.69
N GLU A 76 16.22 11.73 3.73
CA GLU A 76 16.02 11.38 2.32
C GLU A 76 17.12 10.40 1.84
N LYS A 77 18.38 10.70 2.15
CA LYS A 77 19.51 9.83 1.81
C LYS A 77 19.47 8.48 2.54
N LEU A 78 19.08 8.46 3.82
CA LEU A 78 18.95 7.22 4.58
C LEU A 78 17.86 6.33 3.98
N GLY A 79 16.70 6.88 3.63
CA GLY A 79 15.64 6.13 2.97
C GLY A 79 16.09 5.51 1.65
N GLU A 80 16.77 6.28 0.80
CA GLU A 80 17.32 5.80 -0.47
C GLU A 80 18.39 4.72 -0.25
N GLN A 81 19.30 4.92 0.71
CA GLN A 81 20.35 3.97 1.05
C GLN A 81 19.77 2.65 1.58
N PHE A 82 18.73 2.70 2.41
CA PHE A 82 18.06 1.51 2.94
C PHE A 82 17.59 0.57 1.84
N PHE A 83 16.90 1.09 0.82
CA PHE A 83 16.43 0.26 -0.30
C PHE A 83 17.57 -0.25 -1.16
N LYS A 84 18.58 0.55 -1.39
CA LYS A 84 19.77 0.13 -2.14
C LYS A 84 20.50 -1.02 -1.45
N ASP A 85 20.68 -0.94 -0.13
CA ASP A 85 21.45 -1.95 0.63
C ASP A 85 20.66 -3.24 0.84
N ASN A 86 19.34 -3.15 1.04
CA ASN A 86 18.52 -4.31 1.36
C ASN A 86 17.86 -4.96 0.17
N PHE A 87 17.52 -4.18 -0.86
CA PHE A 87 16.72 -4.63 -2.00
C PHE A 87 17.39 -4.44 -3.36
N SER A 88 18.60 -3.85 -3.40
CA SER A 88 19.33 -3.55 -4.66
C SER A 88 18.51 -2.70 -5.65
N LEU A 89 17.62 -1.87 -5.14
CA LEU A 89 16.72 -0.98 -5.91
C LEU A 89 17.06 0.49 -5.65
N ASN A 90 17.03 1.29 -6.69
CA ASN A 90 17.12 2.74 -6.58
C ASN A 90 15.71 3.31 -6.39
N VAL A 91 15.50 3.97 -5.28
CA VAL A 91 14.25 4.67 -4.97
C VAL A 91 14.51 6.16 -4.82
N LYS A 92 13.46 6.95 -4.88
CA LYS A 92 13.49 8.39 -4.64
C LYS A 92 12.68 8.71 -3.39
N ALA A 93 13.30 9.37 -2.42
CA ALA A 93 12.57 9.91 -1.27
C ALA A 93 11.58 10.99 -1.74
N THR A 94 10.33 10.85 -1.34
CA THR A 94 9.22 11.73 -1.77
C THR A 94 8.69 12.58 -0.64
N ASN A 95 8.80 12.10 0.61
CA ASN A 95 8.41 12.84 1.79
C ASN A 95 9.20 12.40 3.03
N VAL A 96 9.36 13.32 3.98
CA VAL A 96 9.96 13.07 5.29
C VAL A 96 9.10 13.77 6.33
N VAL A 97 8.59 13.04 7.30
CA VAL A 97 7.69 13.55 8.34
C VAL A 97 8.08 13.02 9.72
N GLY A 98 7.68 13.70 10.77
CA GLY A 98 7.72 13.12 12.11
C GLY A 98 6.68 12.01 12.22
N SER A 99 7.02 10.89 12.87
CA SER A 99 6.12 9.76 13.12
C SER A 99 6.43 9.19 14.50
N GLY A 100 5.42 9.13 15.38
CA GLY A 100 5.66 8.77 16.77
C GLY A 100 6.68 9.71 17.44
N ASP A 101 7.75 9.17 17.95
CA ASP A 101 8.92 9.84 18.52
C ASP A 101 10.10 9.96 17.53
N GLY A 102 10.00 9.33 16.35
CA GLY A 102 10.99 9.24 15.28
C GLY A 102 10.62 9.99 14.00
N VAL A 103 11.22 9.58 12.90
CA VAL A 103 11.06 10.15 11.56
C VAL A 103 10.70 9.06 10.58
N GLU A 104 9.75 9.32 9.70
CA GLU A 104 9.33 8.41 8.66
C GLU A 104 9.65 8.99 7.29
N VAL A 105 10.29 8.18 6.43
CA VAL A 105 10.68 8.54 5.08
C VAL A 105 9.82 7.77 4.09
N PHE A 106 9.07 8.48 3.27
CA PHE A 106 8.31 7.93 2.16
C PHE A 106 9.17 7.91 0.91
N VAL A 107 9.10 6.83 0.16
CA VAL A 107 9.86 6.63 -1.07
C VAL A 107 8.97 6.13 -2.19
N HIS A 108 9.37 6.43 -3.42
CA HIS A 108 8.81 5.90 -4.65
C HIS A 108 9.90 5.20 -5.45
N CYS A 109 9.62 4.00 -5.92
CA CYS A 109 10.46 3.24 -6.83
C CYS A 109 9.80 3.19 -8.22
N ASP A 110 10.61 3.36 -9.25
CA ASP A 110 10.28 3.11 -10.66
C ASP A 110 11.46 2.45 -11.40
N ASP A 111 12.34 1.83 -10.62
CA ASP A 111 13.59 1.23 -11.11
C ASP A 111 13.32 -0.08 -11.87
N HIS A 112 13.79 -0.19 -13.11
CA HIS A 112 13.60 -1.38 -13.96
C HIS A 112 12.12 -1.82 -14.12
N ASP A 113 11.17 -0.90 -14.23
CA ASP A 113 9.73 -1.15 -14.23
C ASP A 113 9.19 -1.82 -12.94
N ILE A 114 9.98 -1.86 -11.87
CA ILE A 114 9.54 -2.28 -10.52
C ILE A 114 9.00 -1.03 -9.82
N VAL A 115 7.66 -0.91 -9.80
CA VAL A 115 6.99 0.30 -9.32
C VAL A 115 6.32 0.02 -7.97
N PHE A 116 6.68 0.78 -6.94
CA PHE A 116 6.03 0.72 -5.62
C PHE A 116 6.22 2.00 -4.81
N ASN A 117 5.40 2.16 -3.79
CA ASN A 117 5.54 3.17 -2.74
C ASN A 117 5.74 2.47 -1.40
N ALA A 118 6.65 2.98 -0.60
CA ALA A 118 6.96 2.44 0.72
C ALA A 118 7.28 3.56 1.70
N SER A 119 7.32 3.24 2.99
CA SER A 119 7.87 4.13 4.00
C SER A 119 8.74 3.36 4.99
N ILE A 120 9.74 4.04 5.54
CA ILE A 120 10.66 3.48 6.53
C ILE A 120 10.71 4.41 7.74
N PRO A 121 10.43 3.88 8.95
CA PRO A 121 10.67 4.60 10.18
C PRO A 121 12.15 4.58 10.55
N PHE A 122 12.64 5.68 11.09
CA PHE A 122 13.98 5.85 11.62
C PHE A 122 13.93 6.52 12.99
N ASP A 123 14.81 6.11 13.88
CA ASP A 123 15.09 6.85 15.10
C ASP A 123 15.79 8.17 14.78
N LYS A 124 15.70 9.15 15.70
CA LYS A 124 16.39 10.45 15.51
C LYS A 124 17.90 10.29 15.40
N GLU A 125 18.48 9.29 16.06
CA GLU A 125 19.92 9.06 16.07
C GLU A 125 20.43 8.39 14.79
N SER A 126 19.57 7.80 13.96
CA SER A 126 19.95 7.07 12.74
C SER A 126 20.75 7.90 11.75
N ILE A 127 20.60 9.24 11.75
CA ILE A 127 21.40 10.14 10.88
C ILE A 127 22.88 10.20 11.28
N HIS A 128 23.24 9.75 12.47
CA HIS A 128 24.63 9.72 12.98
C HIS A 128 25.30 8.37 12.72
N GLU A 129 24.55 7.37 12.33
CA GLU A 129 25.08 6.05 11.99
C GLU A 129 25.80 6.11 10.65
N LYS A 130 26.91 5.39 10.58
CA LYS A 130 27.74 5.29 9.37
C LYS A 130 27.85 3.85 8.90
N GLY A 131 27.84 3.65 7.61
CA GLY A 131 28.04 2.33 7.00
C GLY A 131 26.80 1.82 6.28
N SER A 132 26.84 0.53 5.95
CA SER A 132 25.72 -0.13 5.27
C SER A 132 24.56 -0.36 6.22
N MET A 133 23.35 -0.15 5.70
CA MET A 133 22.09 -0.45 6.38
C MET A 133 21.59 -1.86 6.06
N ARG A 134 22.45 -2.71 5.48
CA ARG A 134 22.08 -4.07 5.09
C ARG A 134 21.70 -4.90 6.30
N SER A 135 20.44 -5.30 6.38
CA SER A 135 19.96 -6.22 7.42
C SER A 135 20.60 -7.60 7.24
N HIS A 136 21.03 -8.18 8.35
CA HIS A 136 21.49 -9.57 8.44
C HIS A 136 20.38 -10.51 8.95
N ASP A 137 19.20 -9.95 9.17
CA ASP A 137 18.03 -10.73 9.56
C ASP A 137 17.66 -11.75 8.49
N ASN A 138 17.41 -12.99 8.94
CA ASN A 138 16.94 -14.08 8.12
C ASN A 138 15.52 -14.53 8.48
N GLY A 139 14.87 -13.82 9.40
CA GLY A 139 13.52 -14.07 9.87
C GLY A 139 12.47 -13.22 9.17
N ASP A 140 11.39 -12.96 9.86
CA ASP A 140 10.19 -12.34 9.31
C ASP A 140 10.12 -10.82 9.53
N ASP A 141 11.10 -10.21 10.23
CA ASP A 141 11.06 -8.79 10.61
C ASP A 141 10.96 -7.84 9.42
N MET A 142 11.55 -8.23 8.28
CA MET A 142 11.50 -7.47 7.03
C MET A 142 10.42 -7.95 6.05
N SER A 143 9.63 -8.96 6.41
CA SER A 143 8.70 -9.62 5.47
C SER A 143 7.65 -8.66 4.91
N ASN A 144 7.09 -7.78 5.73
CA ASN A 144 6.13 -6.77 5.27
C ASN A 144 6.74 -5.84 4.21
N MET A 145 8.00 -5.40 4.42
CA MET A 145 8.71 -4.58 3.43
C MET A 145 9.02 -5.38 2.17
N VAL A 146 9.38 -6.67 2.31
CA VAL A 146 9.56 -7.57 1.17
C VAL A 146 8.28 -7.67 0.36
N GLY A 147 7.11 -7.88 1.00
CA GLY A 147 5.80 -7.90 0.32
C GLY A 147 5.51 -6.59 -0.43
N THR A 148 5.79 -5.45 0.22
CA THR A 148 5.67 -4.13 -0.40
C THR A 148 6.51 -4.02 -1.68
N VAL A 149 7.76 -4.44 -1.65
CA VAL A 149 8.66 -4.44 -2.82
C VAL A 149 8.17 -5.42 -3.89
N LEU A 150 7.75 -6.63 -3.50
CA LEU A 150 7.30 -7.67 -4.43
C LEU A 150 6.01 -7.33 -5.17
N SER A 151 5.16 -6.46 -4.62
CA SER A 151 4.01 -5.94 -5.38
C SER A 151 4.45 -5.20 -6.66
N GLY A 152 5.62 -4.55 -6.63
CA GLY A 152 6.24 -3.95 -7.81
C GLY A 152 6.78 -4.98 -8.81
N PHE A 153 7.32 -6.10 -8.32
CA PHE A 153 7.72 -7.22 -9.20
C PHE A 153 6.50 -7.85 -9.88
N GLU A 154 5.40 -8.01 -9.15
CA GLU A 154 4.15 -8.52 -9.72
C GLU A 154 3.60 -7.58 -10.79
N TYR A 155 3.58 -6.27 -10.52
CA TYR A 155 3.22 -5.29 -11.53
C TYR A 155 4.07 -5.45 -12.80
N ARG A 156 5.40 -5.49 -12.67
CA ARG A 156 6.31 -5.68 -13.80
C ARG A 156 6.03 -6.99 -14.54
N ALA A 157 5.73 -8.08 -13.82
CA ALA A 157 5.49 -9.41 -14.42
C ALA A 157 4.26 -9.42 -15.34
N GLN A 158 3.23 -8.63 -15.03
CA GLN A 158 1.97 -8.55 -15.77
C GLN A 158 1.62 -7.11 -16.18
N LYS A 159 2.62 -6.25 -16.39
CA LYS A 159 2.49 -4.80 -16.60
C LYS A 159 1.35 -4.44 -17.57
N GLU A 160 1.35 -5.00 -18.77
CA GLU A 160 0.33 -4.70 -19.79
C GLU A 160 -1.11 -4.98 -19.31
N LYS A 161 -1.29 -5.97 -18.46
CA LYS A 161 -2.60 -6.34 -17.91
C LYS A 161 -3.04 -5.44 -16.77
N TYR A 162 -2.10 -5.04 -15.90
CA TYR A 162 -2.37 -4.05 -14.86
C TYR A 162 -2.63 -2.67 -15.46
N ASP A 163 -1.90 -2.29 -16.51
CA ASP A 163 -2.15 -1.07 -17.27
C ASP A 163 -3.54 -1.11 -17.96
N HIS A 164 -3.95 -2.30 -18.44
CA HIS A 164 -5.31 -2.50 -18.98
C HIS A 164 -6.38 -2.34 -17.90
N LEU A 165 -6.21 -2.94 -16.73
CA LEU A 165 -7.11 -2.75 -15.58
C LEU A 165 -7.21 -1.28 -15.17
N TYR A 166 -6.07 -0.59 -15.09
CA TYR A 166 -6.06 0.86 -14.82
C TYR A 166 -6.90 1.63 -15.84
N LYS A 167 -6.65 1.38 -17.12
CA LYS A 167 -7.40 2.04 -18.21
C LYS A 167 -8.89 1.71 -18.15
N PHE A 168 -9.25 0.46 -17.91
CA PHE A 168 -10.64 0.04 -17.74
C PHE A 168 -11.34 0.81 -16.62
N LEU A 169 -10.69 0.96 -15.47
CA LEU A 169 -11.22 1.75 -14.36
C LEU A 169 -11.31 3.24 -14.76
N ASP A 170 -10.29 3.81 -15.40
CA ASP A 170 -10.32 5.21 -15.82
C ASP A 170 -11.44 5.49 -16.81
N ASP A 171 -11.66 4.63 -17.80
CA ASP A 171 -12.73 4.75 -18.80
C ASP A 171 -14.15 4.65 -18.19
N ASN A 172 -14.30 3.99 -17.02
CA ASN A 172 -15.59 3.79 -16.37
C ASN A 172 -15.89 4.77 -15.23
N LYS A 173 -14.97 5.67 -14.87
CA LYS A 173 -15.10 6.57 -13.70
C LYS A 173 -16.32 7.49 -13.76
N GLU A 174 -16.63 8.06 -14.93
CA GLU A 174 -17.78 8.95 -15.09
C GLU A 174 -19.11 8.17 -15.00
N LYS A 175 -19.17 6.99 -15.62
CA LYS A 175 -20.36 6.13 -15.62
C LYS A 175 -20.76 5.67 -14.23
N TYR A 176 -19.78 5.33 -13.39
CA TYR A 176 -20.01 4.83 -12.03
C TYR A 176 -19.74 5.89 -10.95
N GLN A 177 -19.43 7.13 -11.36
CA GLN A 177 -19.31 8.31 -10.50
C GLN A 177 -18.25 8.14 -9.40
N TYR A 178 -17.04 7.76 -9.77
CA TYR A 178 -15.92 7.68 -8.84
C TYR A 178 -14.69 8.44 -9.34
N THR A 179 -13.77 8.63 -8.44
CA THR A 179 -12.41 9.14 -8.66
C THR A 179 -11.44 8.35 -7.79
N GLY A 180 -10.16 8.55 -7.97
CA GLY A 180 -9.11 7.97 -7.13
C GLY A 180 -8.33 9.02 -6.36
N PHE A 181 -7.24 8.61 -5.71
CA PHE A 181 -6.20 9.50 -5.24
C PHE A 181 -5.47 10.16 -6.41
N THR A 182 -4.79 11.26 -6.14
CA THR A 182 -3.85 11.79 -7.13
C THR A 182 -2.52 11.00 -7.04
N LYS A 183 -1.82 10.85 -8.15
CA LYS A 183 -0.50 10.22 -8.19
C LYS A 183 0.49 10.88 -7.23
N GLU A 184 0.40 12.21 -7.11
CA GLU A 184 1.26 12.97 -6.21
C GLU A 184 0.97 12.66 -4.73
N ALA A 185 -0.30 12.51 -4.35
CA ALA A 185 -0.69 12.10 -3.00
C ALA A 185 -0.16 10.70 -2.69
N ILE A 186 -0.35 9.75 -3.60
CA ILE A 186 0.13 8.38 -3.45
C ILE A 186 1.63 8.36 -3.16
N ASN A 187 2.43 9.02 -3.98
CA ASN A 187 3.89 9.04 -3.84
C ASN A 187 4.37 9.68 -2.53
N LYS A 188 3.60 10.60 -1.93
CA LYS A 188 3.99 11.34 -0.73
C LYS A 188 3.42 10.80 0.58
N THR A 189 2.38 9.97 0.52
CA THR A 189 1.59 9.63 1.71
C THR A 189 1.15 8.19 1.81
N GLN A 190 1.36 7.37 0.76
CA GLN A 190 1.00 5.96 0.74
C GLN A 190 2.25 5.08 0.73
N ASN A 191 2.15 3.89 1.30
CA ASN A 191 3.27 2.96 1.50
C ASN A 191 2.87 1.49 1.31
N THR A 192 1.78 1.25 0.59
CA THR A 192 1.18 -0.09 0.43
C THR A 192 1.77 -0.92 -0.71
N GLY A 193 2.89 -0.48 -1.30
CA GLY A 193 3.50 -1.18 -2.44
C GLY A 193 3.08 -0.57 -3.78
N TYR A 194 2.85 -1.41 -4.80
CA TYR A 194 2.30 -0.91 -6.06
C TYR A 194 0.91 -0.35 -5.85
N GLN A 195 0.77 0.91 -6.15
CA GLN A 195 -0.50 1.62 -6.07
C GLN A 195 -0.58 2.66 -7.19
N ASN A 196 -1.73 2.71 -7.84
CA ASN A 196 -2.12 3.79 -8.74
C ASN A 196 -3.37 4.51 -8.19
N GLU A 197 -3.92 5.44 -8.95
CA GLU A 197 -5.04 6.27 -8.53
C GLU A 197 -6.27 5.46 -8.10
N TYR A 198 -6.44 4.23 -8.62
CA TYR A 198 -7.67 3.44 -8.45
C TYR A 198 -7.52 2.18 -7.61
N TYR A 199 -6.30 1.61 -7.52
CA TYR A 199 -6.09 0.36 -6.78
C TYR A 199 -4.65 0.18 -6.33
N TYR A 200 -4.45 -0.73 -5.39
CA TYR A 200 -3.14 -1.22 -4.98
C TYR A 200 -3.10 -2.76 -4.99
N LEU A 201 -1.90 -3.32 -4.94
CA LEU A 201 -1.66 -4.75 -4.94
C LEU A 201 -1.23 -5.22 -3.55
N VAL A 202 -1.77 -6.37 -3.13
CA VAL A 202 -1.33 -7.09 -1.94
C VAL A 202 -0.94 -8.49 -2.38
N GLY A 203 0.25 -8.92 -2.01
CA GLY A 203 0.77 -10.24 -2.32
C GLY A 203 1.23 -10.99 -1.08
N ASP A 204 1.77 -12.18 -1.28
CA ASP A 204 2.40 -12.96 -0.23
C ASP A 204 3.68 -12.30 0.28
N ILE A 205 4.08 -12.68 1.49
CA ILE A 205 5.14 -12.04 2.26
C ILE A 205 6.26 -13.05 2.52
N PRO A 206 7.17 -13.29 1.55
CA PRO A 206 8.34 -14.13 1.78
C PRO A 206 9.37 -13.41 2.68
N THR A 207 10.31 -14.16 3.18
CA THR A 207 11.42 -13.63 3.98
C THR A 207 12.41 -12.82 3.13
N LEU A 208 13.18 -11.94 3.77
CA LEU A 208 14.25 -11.19 3.10
C LEU A 208 15.31 -12.12 2.48
N LYS A 209 15.56 -13.27 3.10
CA LYS A 209 16.46 -14.30 2.57
C LYS A 209 15.96 -14.88 1.25
N GLU A 210 14.65 -15.18 1.17
CA GLU A 210 14.03 -15.68 -0.06
C GLU A 210 14.00 -14.61 -1.14
N TYR A 211 13.70 -13.35 -0.79
CA TYR A 211 13.81 -12.23 -1.70
C TYR A 211 15.21 -12.17 -2.35
N ARG A 212 16.27 -12.13 -1.55
CA ARG A 212 17.65 -12.05 -2.03
C ARG A 212 18.05 -13.23 -2.90
N LYS A 213 17.53 -14.41 -2.60
CA LYS A 213 17.87 -15.63 -3.34
C LYS A 213 17.13 -15.74 -4.68
N TYR A 214 15.86 -15.37 -4.73
CA TYR A 214 15.01 -15.71 -5.87
C TYR A 214 14.55 -14.49 -6.68
N TYR A 215 14.39 -13.32 -6.06
CA TYR A 215 13.82 -12.13 -6.71
C TYR A 215 14.89 -11.08 -7.05
N GLU A 216 15.78 -10.77 -6.13
CA GLU A 216 16.85 -9.78 -6.35
C GLU A 216 17.65 -10.02 -7.65
N PRO A 217 18.04 -11.27 -8.02
CA PRO A 217 18.75 -11.55 -9.27
C PRO A 217 17.95 -11.25 -10.55
N LEU A 218 16.64 -11.01 -10.43
CA LEU A 218 15.76 -10.74 -11.56
C LEU A 218 15.71 -9.26 -11.94
N ILE A 219 16.14 -8.35 -11.08
CA ILE A 219 16.01 -6.90 -11.27
C ILE A 219 16.54 -6.48 -12.64
N ASN A 220 17.76 -6.90 -12.99
CA ASN A 220 18.44 -6.52 -14.23
C ASN A 220 18.16 -7.44 -15.42
N LYS A 221 17.18 -8.34 -15.32
CA LYS A 221 16.83 -9.24 -16.43
C LYS A 221 15.95 -8.52 -17.46
N ASN A 222 16.14 -8.90 -18.73
CA ASN A 222 15.20 -8.50 -19.77
C ASN A 222 13.79 -9.09 -19.49
N GLU A 223 12.79 -8.60 -20.18
CA GLU A 223 11.39 -8.96 -19.92
C GLU A 223 11.13 -10.48 -19.99
N LYS A 224 11.68 -11.17 -21.00
CA LYS A 224 11.49 -12.62 -21.17
C LYS A 224 12.07 -13.40 -20.01
N ASP A 225 13.33 -13.11 -19.65
CA ASP A 225 14.04 -13.80 -18.59
C ASP A 225 13.45 -13.44 -17.21
N PHE A 226 12.98 -12.20 -17.04
CA PHE A 226 12.28 -11.78 -15.85
C PHE A 226 10.97 -12.57 -15.67
N LYS A 227 10.12 -12.65 -16.69
CA LYS A 227 8.84 -13.39 -16.64
C LYS A 227 9.03 -14.90 -16.40
N GLN A 228 10.13 -15.47 -16.89
CA GLN A 228 10.49 -16.86 -16.59
C GLN A 228 10.99 -17.02 -15.15
N GLY A 229 11.87 -16.13 -14.71
CA GLY A 229 12.47 -16.14 -13.38
C GLY A 229 11.44 -15.92 -12.27
N ILE A 230 10.47 -15.01 -12.47
CA ILE A 230 9.43 -14.73 -11.48
C ILE A 230 8.53 -15.95 -11.24
N LYS A 231 8.19 -16.71 -12.28
CA LYS A 231 7.44 -17.96 -12.15
C LYS A 231 8.19 -19.00 -11.32
N TYR A 232 9.50 -19.09 -11.56
CA TYR A 232 10.36 -19.96 -10.76
C TYR A 232 10.44 -19.51 -9.30
N ALA A 233 10.59 -18.20 -9.05
CA ALA A 233 10.62 -17.63 -7.71
C ALA A 233 9.32 -17.92 -6.95
N TYR A 234 8.15 -17.75 -7.56
CA TYR A 234 6.86 -18.08 -6.97
C TYR A 234 6.78 -19.56 -6.55
N HIS A 235 7.19 -20.46 -7.42
CA HIS A 235 7.20 -21.88 -7.09
C HIS A 235 8.19 -22.20 -5.96
N ALA A 236 9.38 -21.61 -5.98
CA ALA A 236 10.44 -21.87 -5.00
C ALA A 236 10.10 -21.35 -3.60
N THR A 237 9.36 -20.25 -3.50
CA THR A 237 8.90 -19.66 -2.23
C THR A 237 7.53 -20.20 -1.80
N LYS A 238 6.98 -21.17 -2.54
CA LYS A 238 5.62 -21.71 -2.33
C LYS A 238 4.53 -20.62 -2.42
N TYR A 239 4.85 -19.56 -3.10
CA TYR A 239 3.88 -18.52 -3.42
C TYR A 239 2.93 -19.05 -4.50
N GLU A 240 1.65 -19.10 -4.21
CA GLU A 240 0.65 -19.59 -5.16
C GLU A 240 0.40 -18.63 -6.32
N GLY A 241 1.08 -17.49 -6.32
CA GLY A 241 0.92 -16.44 -7.33
C GLY A 241 -0.44 -15.77 -7.27
N LYS A 242 -1.14 -15.87 -6.15
CA LYS A 242 -2.39 -15.15 -5.92
C LYS A 242 -2.09 -13.79 -5.34
N ASN A 243 -2.54 -12.75 -6.00
CA ASN A 243 -2.45 -11.37 -5.53
C ASN A 243 -3.85 -10.80 -5.34
N ASP A 244 -4.02 -10.00 -4.32
CA ASP A 244 -5.25 -9.24 -4.15
C ASP A 244 -5.09 -7.86 -4.79
N VAL A 245 -6.04 -7.51 -5.64
CA VAL A 245 -6.22 -6.16 -6.17
C VAL A 245 -7.31 -5.50 -5.34
N VAL A 246 -6.95 -4.45 -4.61
CA VAL A 246 -7.91 -3.71 -3.78
C VAL A 246 -8.12 -2.33 -4.38
N THR A 247 -9.35 -2.02 -4.80
CA THR A 247 -9.63 -0.68 -5.33
C THR A 247 -9.81 0.33 -4.20
N THR A 248 -9.39 1.57 -4.46
CA THR A 248 -9.55 2.73 -3.55
C THR A 248 -10.31 3.84 -4.25
N LEU A 249 -11.59 3.58 -4.54
CA LEU A 249 -12.44 4.50 -5.29
C LEU A 249 -13.20 5.43 -4.34
N PHE A 250 -13.35 6.69 -4.73
CA PHE A 250 -14.09 7.71 -3.97
C PHE A 250 -15.29 8.21 -4.78
N CYS A 251 -16.46 8.21 -4.19
CA CYS A 251 -17.68 8.64 -4.86
C CYS A 251 -17.67 10.13 -5.17
N THR A 252 -17.81 10.51 -6.45
CA THR A 252 -17.85 11.92 -6.87
C THR A 252 -19.20 12.58 -6.64
N LYS A 253 -20.28 11.80 -6.57
CA LYS A 253 -21.65 12.32 -6.36
C LYS A 253 -21.87 12.74 -4.91
N LYS A 254 -22.24 13.98 -4.70
CA LYS A 254 -22.69 14.46 -3.39
C LYS A 254 -24.03 13.83 -3.03
N ASN A 255 -24.20 13.45 -1.76
CA ASN A 255 -25.46 12.91 -1.21
C ASN A 255 -25.98 11.64 -1.92
N ILE A 256 -25.08 10.79 -2.40
CA ILE A 256 -25.45 9.48 -2.93
C ILE A 256 -25.99 8.59 -1.80
N SER A 257 -27.10 7.89 -2.05
CA SER A 257 -27.62 6.92 -1.09
C SER A 257 -26.70 5.68 -1.00
N ARG A 258 -26.67 5.04 0.18
CA ARG A 258 -25.93 3.76 0.34
C ARG A 258 -26.37 2.72 -0.70
N LYS A 259 -27.69 2.62 -0.98
CA LYS A 259 -28.24 1.70 -1.98
C LYS A 259 -27.69 1.97 -3.39
N GLU A 260 -27.50 3.23 -3.76
CA GLU A 260 -26.95 3.61 -5.06
C GLU A 260 -25.45 3.33 -5.14
N LYS A 261 -24.68 3.58 -4.05
CA LYS A 261 -23.28 3.17 -3.96
C LYS A 261 -23.13 1.66 -4.16
N VAL A 262 -23.89 0.85 -3.39
CA VAL A 262 -23.92 -0.61 -3.51
C VAL A 262 -24.20 -1.03 -4.94
N LYS A 263 -25.22 -0.46 -5.59
CA LYS A 263 -25.58 -0.78 -6.96
C LYS A 263 -24.44 -0.47 -7.94
N ASN A 264 -23.77 0.67 -7.78
CA ASN A 264 -22.70 1.10 -8.68
C ASN A 264 -21.47 0.19 -8.52
N ILE A 265 -21.05 -0.06 -7.29
CA ILE A 265 -19.86 -0.88 -7.03
C ILE A 265 -20.07 -2.34 -7.42
N TYR A 266 -21.25 -2.91 -7.14
CA TYR A 266 -21.61 -4.26 -7.59
C TYR A 266 -21.54 -4.41 -9.12
N LYS A 267 -22.11 -3.43 -9.86
CA LYS A 267 -22.05 -3.45 -11.31
C LYS A 267 -20.62 -3.34 -11.84
N LEU A 268 -19.79 -2.49 -11.22
CA LEU A 268 -18.39 -2.35 -11.58
C LEU A 268 -17.63 -3.64 -11.32
N SER A 269 -17.81 -4.27 -10.15
CA SER A 269 -17.21 -5.56 -9.82
C SER A 269 -17.55 -6.64 -10.85
N LYS A 270 -18.84 -6.79 -11.19
CA LYS A 270 -19.27 -7.76 -12.21
C LYS A 270 -18.80 -7.43 -13.63
N MET A 271 -18.44 -6.19 -13.92
CA MET A 271 -17.80 -5.83 -15.19
C MET A 271 -16.31 -6.21 -15.18
N ILE A 272 -15.59 -5.94 -14.08
CA ILE A 272 -14.19 -6.35 -13.92
C ILE A 272 -14.04 -7.86 -14.10
N GLU A 273 -14.90 -8.66 -13.48
CA GLU A 273 -14.89 -10.14 -13.61
C GLU A 273 -15.05 -10.64 -15.07
N LYS A 274 -15.76 -9.88 -15.89
CA LYS A 274 -16.05 -10.25 -17.29
C LYS A 274 -15.10 -9.62 -18.31
N GLU A 275 -14.27 -8.68 -17.84
CA GLU A 275 -13.37 -7.95 -18.75
C GLU A 275 -12.25 -8.89 -19.23
N PRO A 276 -12.02 -9.00 -20.54
CA PRO A 276 -10.93 -9.80 -21.07
C PRO A 276 -9.57 -9.13 -20.77
N ASN A 277 -8.51 -9.92 -20.82
CA ASN A 277 -7.13 -9.46 -20.64
C ASN A 277 -6.77 -8.89 -19.25
N MET A 278 -7.57 -9.19 -18.24
CA MET A 278 -7.23 -8.86 -16.85
C MET A 278 -5.99 -9.62 -16.35
N PRO A 279 -5.30 -9.12 -15.31
CA PRO A 279 -4.22 -9.86 -14.66
C PRO A 279 -4.68 -11.25 -14.26
N LYS A 280 -3.76 -12.22 -14.29
CA LYS A 280 -4.06 -13.62 -13.93
C LYS A 280 -3.73 -13.86 -12.45
N ASN A 281 -4.42 -14.82 -11.87
CA ASN A 281 -4.23 -15.23 -10.47
C ASN A 281 -4.42 -14.07 -9.50
N ILE A 282 -5.46 -13.25 -9.73
CA ILE A 282 -5.83 -12.17 -8.83
C ILE A 282 -7.21 -12.40 -8.24
N THR A 283 -7.40 -11.93 -7.02
CA THR A 283 -8.70 -11.64 -6.42
C THR A 283 -8.93 -10.14 -6.48
N VAL A 284 -10.10 -9.69 -6.88
CA VAL A 284 -10.40 -8.26 -6.94
C VAL A 284 -11.41 -7.90 -5.85
N THR A 285 -10.97 -7.10 -4.89
CA THR A 285 -11.85 -6.46 -3.92
C THR A 285 -12.17 -5.05 -4.41
N THR A 286 -13.44 -4.82 -4.71
CA THR A 286 -13.91 -3.54 -5.22
C THR A 286 -14.50 -2.71 -4.08
N GLN A 287 -13.93 -1.52 -3.83
CA GLN A 287 -14.33 -0.64 -2.73
C GLN A 287 -14.73 0.75 -3.25
N LEU A 288 -15.75 1.37 -2.63
CA LEU A 288 -16.18 2.73 -2.92
C LEU A 288 -16.46 3.51 -1.64
N GLY A 289 -15.59 4.44 -1.30
CA GLY A 289 -15.69 5.32 -0.13
C GLY A 289 -16.31 6.68 -0.45
N ASP A 290 -16.54 7.48 0.60
CA ASP A 290 -16.90 8.88 0.47
C ASP A 290 -15.71 9.72 0.02
N ASN A 291 -15.90 10.69 -0.85
CA ASN A 291 -14.84 11.57 -1.35
C ASN A 291 -14.49 12.65 -0.32
N LYS A 292 -14.08 12.21 0.87
CA LYS A 292 -13.68 13.06 1.99
C LYS A 292 -12.58 12.37 2.79
N ILE A 293 -11.35 12.83 2.63
CA ILE A 293 -10.19 12.34 3.36
C ILE A 293 -9.66 13.40 4.32
N SER A 294 -8.99 12.97 5.39
CA SER A 294 -8.19 13.84 6.25
C SER A 294 -6.86 14.16 5.57
N PRO A 295 -6.50 15.42 5.30
CA PRO A 295 -5.19 15.73 4.73
C PRO A 295 -4.01 15.33 5.63
N ARG A 296 -4.21 15.27 6.94
CA ARG A 296 -3.15 14.91 7.89
C ARG A 296 -2.82 13.43 7.89
N ASP A 297 -3.84 12.59 7.67
CA ASP A 297 -3.75 11.14 7.68
C ASP A 297 -4.82 10.60 6.72
N PRO A 298 -4.50 10.48 5.42
CA PRO A 298 -5.49 10.18 4.38
C PRO A 298 -5.78 8.67 4.29
N ARG A 299 -6.34 8.08 5.34
CA ARG A 299 -6.72 6.67 5.36
C ARG A 299 -7.99 6.45 4.56
N TYR A 300 -7.96 5.40 3.74
CA TYR A 300 -9.14 5.02 2.95
C TYR A 300 -10.28 4.50 3.84
N ASP A 301 -9.98 3.75 4.89
CA ASP A 301 -10.98 3.18 5.82
C ASP A 301 -11.84 4.25 6.50
N ASP A 302 -11.30 5.46 6.70
CA ASP A 302 -12.05 6.59 7.29
C ASP A 302 -13.10 7.19 6.35
N THR A 303 -13.21 6.70 5.12
CA THR A 303 -14.15 7.15 4.09
C THR A 303 -15.49 6.41 4.10
N ASN A 304 -15.73 5.55 5.09
CA ASN A 304 -16.91 4.69 5.17
C ASN A 304 -17.15 3.91 3.86
N PRO A 305 -16.18 3.05 3.46
CA PRO A 305 -16.26 2.34 2.21
C PRO A 305 -17.35 1.27 2.21
N ILE A 306 -17.86 0.98 1.01
CA ILE A 306 -18.62 -0.22 0.71
C ILE A 306 -17.72 -1.12 -0.10
N GLU A 307 -17.71 -2.40 0.23
CA GLU A 307 -16.82 -3.41 -0.34
C GLU A 307 -17.61 -4.54 -0.97
N PHE A 308 -17.11 -5.04 -2.11
CA PHE A 308 -17.48 -6.29 -2.74
C PHE A 308 -16.22 -7.08 -3.06
N GLY A 309 -16.06 -8.22 -2.42
CA GLY A 309 -14.98 -9.18 -2.70
C GLY A 309 -15.46 -10.34 -3.57
N ALA A 310 -14.54 -11.15 -4.03
CA ALA A 310 -14.84 -12.39 -4.75
C ALA A 310 -15.47 -13.49 -3.86
N PHE A 311 -15.75 -13.19 -2.59
CA PHE A 311 -16.30 -14.13 -1.61
C PHE A 311 -17.79 -13.91 -1.29
N ASP A 312 -18.44 -12.97 -1.96
CA ASP A 312 -19.85 -12.65 -1.67
C ASP A 312 -20.85 -13.42 -2.55
N ASP A 313 -20.39 -14.49 -3.23
CA ASP A 313 -21.23 -15.36 -4.06
C ASP A 313 -21.53 -16.72 -3.36
N GLU A 314 -21.81 -16.72 -2.02
CA GLU A 314 -22.45 -17.84 -1.34
C GLU A 314 -23.91 -17.52 -0.94
#